data_38db2af87803edc40e56e3088c2f5e47
#
_entry.id   38db2af87803edc40e56e3088c2f5e47
#
_cell.length_a   1.000
_cell.length_b   1.000
_cell.length_c   1.000
_cell.angle_alpha   90.00
_cell.angle_beta   90.00
_cell.angle_gamma   90.00
#
_symmetry.space_group_name_H-M   'P 1'
#
loop_
_entity.id
_entity.type
_entity.pdbx_description
1 polymer ?
#
loop_
_entity_poly.entity_id
_entity_poly.type
_entity_poly.pdbx_seq_one_letter_code
_entity_poly.pdbx_strand_id
1 'polypeptide(L)' 'MEEIKAKWVFEQGGFSKAVIAPTPMGAGYHLHLVKFGRNAETEVLERQRGGWRVFTTTDAAANTAHNIGFRRIEIDLSSR' A
#
# COMPACT_ATOMS: atom_id res chain seq x y z
N MET A 1 7.06 -5.22 -1.82
CA MET A 1 6.93 -5.87 -0.49
C MET A 1 5.62 -6.64 -0.44
N GLU A 2 5.68 -7.91 -0.09
CA GLU A 2 4.49 -8.73 0.05
C GLU A 2 3.72 -8.43 1.33
N GLU A 3 2.46 -8.83 1.37
CA GLU A 3 1.56 -8.55 2.50
C GLU A 3 2.09 -9.09 3.83
N ILE A 4 2.61 -10.31 3.84
CA ILE A 4 3.13 -10.92 5.06
C ILE A 4 4.27 -10.10 5.64
N LYS A 5 5.21 -9.68 4.80
CA LYS A 5 6.32 -8.85 5.23
C LYS A 5 5.85 -7.46 5.66
N ALA A 6 4.88 -6.89 4.93
CA ALA A 6 4.33 -5.59 5.28
C ALA A 6 3.69 -5.60 6.66
N LYS A 7 2.97 -6.68 6.98
CA LYS A 7 2.36 -6.85 8.29
C LYS A 7 3.42 -6.86 9.39
N TRP A 8 4.51 -7.59 9.16
CA TRP A 8 5.61 -7.65 10.12
C TRP A 8 6.25 -6.28 10.31
N VAL A 9 6.52 -5.56 9.21
CA VAL A 9 7.12 -4.22 9.27
C VAL A 9 6.19 -3.25 10.01
N PHE A 10 4.88 -3.35 9.75
CA PHE A 10 3.90 -2.52 10.46
C PHE A 10 3.96 -2.77 11.97
N GLU A 11 4.04 -4.03 12.39
CA GLU A 11 4.11 -4.39 13.79
C GLU A 11 5.35 -3.83 14.47
N GLN A 12 6.43 -3.64 13.71
CA GLN A 12 7.66 -3.03 14.21
C GLN A 12 7.60 -1.49 14.21
N GLY A 13 6.48 -0.92 13.78
CA GLY A 13 6.34 0.54 13.72
C GLY A 13 7.05 1.16 12.53
N GLY A 14 7.26 0.39 11.46
CA GLY A 14 8.04 0.83 10.32
C GLY A 14 7.32 1.69 9.30
N PHE A 15 5.98 1.79 9.37
CA PHE A 15 5.23 2.59 8.41
C PHE A 15 4.58 3.80 9.06
N SER A 16 4.56 4.91 8.33
CA SER A 16 3.88 6.12 8.77
C SER A 16 2.43 6.16 8.26
N LYS A 17 2.18 5.67 7.04
CA LYS A 17 0.83 5.68 6.47
C LYS A 17 0.74 4.74 5.28
N ALA A 18 -0.51 4.48 4.85
CA ALA A 18 -0.81 3.77 3.62
C ALA A 18 -1.57 4.70 2.69
N VAL A 19 -1.27 4.63 1.39
CA VAL A 19 -1.90 5.46 0.37
C VAL A 19 -2.38 4.57 -0.78
N ILE A 20 -3.64 4.69 -1.14
CA ILE A 20 -4.20 4.01 -2.30
C ILE A 20 -4.18 4.99 -3.46
N ALA A 21 -3.58 4.60 -4.58
CA ALA A 21 -3.48 5.46 -5.74
C ALA A 21 -3.79 4.68 -7.01
N PRO A 22 -4.38 5.34 -8.02
CA PRO A 22 -4.64 4.69 -9.31
C PRO A 22 -3.34 4.22 -9.95
N THR A 23 -3.43 3.12 -10.70
CA THR A 23 -2.28 2.66 -11.48
C THR A 23 -2.02 3.61 -12.63
N PRO A 24 -0.75 3.75 -13.07
CA PRO A 24 -0.45 4.58 -14.25
C PRO A 24 -1.16 4.12 -15.51
N MET A 25 -1.52 2.86 -15.58
CA MET A 25 -2.22 2.29 -16.73
C MET A 25 -3.70 2.65 -16.76
N GLY A 26 -4.21 3.29 -15.73
CA GLY A 26 -5.61 3.71 -15.66
C GLY A 26 -6.58 2.62 -15.28
N ALA A 27 -6.10 1.42 -14.91
CA ALA A 27 -6.96 0.30 -14.52
C ALA A 27 -6.53 -0.19 -13.14
N GLY A 28 -7.42 -0.03 -12.16
CA GLY A 28 -7.16 -0.51 -10.81
C GLY A 28 -6.33 0.44 -9.96
N TYR A 29 -5.89 -0.07 -8.83
CA TYR A 29 -5.20 0.73 -7.80
C TYR A 29 -4.01 -0.02 -7.25
N HIS A 30 -2.98 0.75 -6.83
CA HIS A 30 -1.86 0.23 -6.06
C HIS A 30 -2.00 0.65 -4.60
N LEU A 31 -1.44 -0.14 -3.70
CA LEU A 31 -1.35 0.22 -2.29
C LEU A 31 0.10 0.58 -2.00
N HIS A 32 0.32 1.84 -1.61
CA HIS A 32 1.63 2.36 -1.28
C HIS A 32 1.79 2.41 0.23
N LEU A 33 2.91 1.88 0.72
CA LEU A 33 3.23 1.82 2.14
C LEU A 33 4.40 2.76 2.39
N VAL A 34 4.13 3.86 3.08
CA VAL A 34 5.13 4.91 3.31
C VAL A 34 5.85 4.66 4.61
N LYS A 35 7.16 4.54 4.56
CA LYS A 35 7.99 4.31 5.74
C LYS A 35 8.26 5.62 6.47
N PHE A 36 8.67 5.51 7.73
CA PHE A 36 9.17 6.64 8.49
C PHE A 36 10.57 7.01 8.04
N GLY A 37 10.94 8.28 8.23
CA GLY A 37 12.29 8.73 7.99
C GLY A 37 12.35 9.99 7.14
N ARG A 38 13.52 10.60 7.09
CA ARG A 38 13.78 11.81 6.30
C ARG A 38 13.55 11.61 4.83
N ASN A 39 14.00 10.46 4.34
CA ASN A 39 13.81 10.07 2.95
C ASN A 39 12.76 8.98 2.96
N ALA A 40 11.54 9.35 3.39
CA ALA A 40 10.46 8.39 3.55
C ALA A 40 10.28 7.58 2.27
N GLU A 41 10.84 6.38 2.28
CA GLU A 41 10.68 5.47 1.16
C GLU A 41 9.26 4.96 1.09
N THR A 42 8.79 4.76 -0.12
CA THR A 42 7.48 4.19 -0.36
C THR A 42 7.65 2.83 -1.01
N GLU A 43 7.04 1.82 -0.40
CA GLU A 43 7.00 0.47 -0.97
C GLU A 43 5.63 0.26 -1.58
N VAL A 44 5.59 -0.34 -2.76
CA VAL A 44 4.31 -0.74 -3.36
C VAL A 44 4.04 -2.19 -2.97
N LEU A 45 2.82 -2.46 -2.51
CA LEU A 45 2.46 -3.82 -2.14
C LEU A 45 2.54 -4.73 -3.36
N GLU A 46 3.19 -5.88 -3.18
CA GLU A 46 3.46 -6.83 -4.24
C GLU A 46 2.64 -8.10 -4.09
N ARG A 47 2.46 -8.77 -5.21
CA ARG A 47 1.85 -10.10 -5.21
C ARG A 47 2.85 -11.11 -4.65
N GLN A 48 2.31 -12.24 -4.22
CA GLN A 48 3.12 -13.31 -3.64
C GLN A 48 4.19 -13.84 -4.60
N ARG A 49 3.95 -13.77 -5.91
CA ARG A 49 4.87 -14.25 -6.94
C ARG A 49 5.61 -13.13 -7.66
N GLY A 50 5.69 -11.97 -7.03
CA GLY A 50 6.36 -10.83 -7.62
C GLY A 50 5.42 -9.94 -8.42
N GLY A 51 5.91 -8.75 -8.75
CA GLY A 51 5.12 -7.73 -9.42
C GLY A 51 4.19 -6.99 -8.47
N TRP A 52 3.83 -5.77 -8.82
CA TRP A 52 2.97 -4.95 -7.99
C TRP A 52 1.55 -5.49 -8.02
N ARG A 53 0.94 -5.55 -6.83
CA ARG A 53 -0.41 -6.03 -6.71
C ARG A 53 -1.39 -4.94 -7.14
N VAL A 54 -2.29 -5.29 -8.06
CA VAL A 54 -3.33 -4.38 -8.55
C VAL A 54 -4.66 -4.76 -7.92
N PHE A 55 -5.32 -3.77 -7.32
CA PHE A 55 -6.65 -3.95 -6.75
C PHE A 55 -7.67 -3.37 -7.70
N THR A 56 -8.77 -4.07 -7.91
CA THR A 56 -9.82 -3.59 -8.81
C THR A 56 -10.64 -2.46 -8.22
N THR A 57 -10.69 -2.39 -6.90
CA THR A 57 -11.46 -1.35 -6.18
C THR A 57 -10.65 -0.78 -5.03
N THR A 58 -11.01 0.43 -4.61
CA THR A 58 -10.40 1.02 -3.41
C THR A 58 -10.76 0.23 -2.17
N ASP A 59 -11.96 -0.37 -2.13
CA ASP A 59 -12.39 -1.17 -0.99
C ASP A 59 -11.48 -2.39 -0.80
N ALA A 60 -11.13 -3.06 -1.88
CA ALA A 60 -10.23 -4.22 -1.82
C ALA A 60 -8.85 -3.81 -1.28
N ALA A 61 -8.33 -2.68 -1.76
CA ALA A 61 -7.05 -2.16 -1.28
C ALA A 61 -7.13 -1.76 0.20
N ALA A 62 -8.22 -1.11 0.59
CA ALA A 62 -8.43 -0.69 1.98
C ALA A 62 -8.53 -1.90 2.92
N ASN A 63 -9.23 -2.95 2.49
CA ASN A 63 -9.33 -4.16 3.30
C ASN A 63 -7.96 -4.80 3.52
N THR A 64 -7.13 -4.84 2.47
CA THR A 64 -5.78 -5.37 2.59
C THR A 64 -4.93 -4.51 3.53
N ALA A 65 -5.01 -3.18 3.42
CA ALA A 65 -4.30 -2.29 4.33
C ALA A 65 -4.75 -2.48 5.78
N HIS A 66 -6.05 -2.67 5.98
CA HIS A 66 -6.58 -2.94 7.31
C HIS A 66 -6.03 -4.25 7.87
N ASN A 67 -5.93 -5.28 7.04
CA ASN A 67 -5.36 -6.57 7.45
C ASN A 67 -3.88 -6.47 7.82
N ILE A 68 -3.16 -5.55 7.19
CA ILE A 68 -1.76 -5.27 7.55
C ILE A 68 -1.70 -4.61 8.92
N GLY A 69 -2.67 -3.76 9.24
CA GLY A 69 -2.76 -3.11 10.55
C GLY A 69 -3.13 -1.64 10.50
N PHE A 70 -3.22 -1.05 9.32
CA PHE A 70 -3.52 0.37 9.20
C PHE A 70 -4.95 0.68 9.60
N ARG A 71 -5.12 1.76 10.36
CA ARG A 71 -6.44 2.26 10.80
C ARG A 71 -6.89 3.45 9.99
N ARG A 72 -5.94 4.15 9.37
CA ARG A 72 -6.19 5.31 8.52
C ARG A 72 -5.49 5.10 7.20
N ILE A 73 -6.20 5.35 6.12
CA ILE A 73 -5.69 5.11 4.77
C ILE A 73 -6.06 6.32 3.92
N GLU A 74 -5.07 6.86 3.20
CA GLU A 74 -5.31 7.93 2.25
C GLU A 74 -5.67 7.34 0.90
N ILE A 75 -6.51 8.05 0.16
CA ILE A 75 -6.75 7.76 -1.25
C ILE A 75 -6.33 8.98 -2.02
N ASP A 76 -5.31 8.84 -2.85
CA ASP A 76 -4.76 9.93 -3.64
C ASP A 76 -5.04 9.68 -5.12
N LEU A 77 -5.96 10.43 -5.67
CA LEU A 77 -6.38 10.30 -7.06
C LEU A 77 -5.67 11.29 -7.98
N SER A 78 -4.78 12.12 -7.45
CA SER A 78 -4.13 13.17 -8.21
C SER A 78 -3.07 12.67 -9.19
N SER A 79 -2.68 11.41 -9.08
CA SER A 79 -1.65 10.83 -9.95
C SER A 79 -2.17 10.46 -11.34
N ARG A 80 -3.42 10.70 -11.61
CA ARG A 80 -4.01 10.48 -12.94
C ARG A 80 -3.81 11.67 -13.85
#